data_1c2e40442231358aef479cd9d2421fdb
#
_entry.id   1c2e40442231358aef479cd9d2421fdb
#
_cell.length_a   1.000
_cell.length_b   1.000
_cell.length_c   1.000
_cell.angle_alpha   90.00
_cell.angle_beta   90.00
_cell.angle_gamma   90.00
#
_symmetry.space_group_name_H-M   'P 1'
#
loop_
_entity.id
_entity.type
_entity.pdbx_description
1 polymer ?
#
loop_
_entity_poly.entity_id
_entity_poly.type
_entity_poly.pdbx_seq_one_letter_code
_entity_poly.pdbx_strand_id
1 'polypeptide(L)'
;MNYNAMLSGLRDLVDNPTPRVPVLLCLDTSGSMMGAPIHELNLGVQQYMAEMKSDDLTRCSAETAVVSFDDSADCVADFDTADRLQVPEMEAGGMTCMGEGLSLGLYLLEKRKAQYKATGVDYYQPILVVMSDGHPNGDRKVWEETTER
;
A
#
# COMPACT_ATOMS: atom_id res chain seq x y z
N MET A 1 -13.41 3.27 1.47
CA MET A 1 -12.61 3.77 0.34
C MET A 1 -13.12 5.14 -0.09
N ASN A 2 -12.22 6.04 -0.36
CA ASN A 2 -12.57 7.39 -0.77
C ASN A 2 -12.83 7.41 -2.28
N TYR A 3 -14.03 7.84 -2.66
CA TYR A 3 -14.43 7.89 -4.06
C TYR A 3 -13.56 8.85 -4.88
N ASN A 4 -13.22 9.99 -4.28
CA ASN A 4 -12.37 10.98 -4.97
C ASN A 4 -10.96 10.45 -5.21
N ALA A 5 -10.41 9.69 -4.26
CA ALA A 5 -9.11 9.09 -4.43
C ALA A 5 -9.12 8.05 -5.55
N MET A 6 -10.20 7.28 -5.64
CA MET A 6 -10.35 6.30 -6.71
C MET A 6 -10.39 6.98 -8.07
N LEU A 7 -11.14 8.08 -8.19
CA LEU A 7 -11.22 8.81 -9.45
C LEU A 7 -9.87 9.42 -9.82
N SER A 8 -9.11 9.92 -8.84
CA SER A 8 -7.79 10.47 -9.09
C SER A 8 -6.87 9.41 -9.70
N GLY A 9 -6.86 8.20 -9.13
CA GLY A 9 -6.05 7.12 -9.64
C GLY A 9 -6.42 6.70 -11.06
N LEU A 10 -7.72 6.70 -11.37
CA LEU A 10 -8.18 6.37 -12.72
C LEU A 10 -7.80 7.43 -13.73
N ARG A 11 -7.90 8.71 -13.34
CA ARG A 11 -7.50 9.79 -14.24
C ARG A 11 -6.02 9.73 -14.56
N ASP A 12 -5.20 9.41 -13.57
CA ASP A 12 -3.78 9.32 -13.78
C ASP A 12 -3.42 8.25 -14.80
N LEU A 13 -4.18 7.16 -14.84
CA LEU A 13 -3.93 6.12 -15.84
C LEU A 13 -4.16 6.62 -17.26
N VAL A 14 -5.11 7.53 -17.44
CA VAL A 14 -5.39 8.10 -18.75
C VAL A 14 -4.36 9.16 -19.13
N ASP A 15 -4.01 10.02 -18.18
CA ASP A 15 -3.20 11.21 -18.44
C ASP A 15 -1.70 10.93 -18.43
N ASN A 16 -1.27 9.85 -17.77
CA ASN A 16 0.14 9.54 -17.61
C ASN A 16 0.43 8.16 -18.20
N PRO A 17 1.06 8.10 -19.38
CA PRO A 17 1.31 6.81 -20.05
C PRO A 17 2.53 6.05 -19.52
N THR A 18 3.24 6.59 -18.54
CA THR A 18 4.42 5.93 -17.99
C THR A 18 4.06 4.54 -17.46
N PRO A 19 4.86 3.49 -17.74
CA PRO A 19 4.61 2.17 -17.15
C PRO A 19 4.61 2.24 -15.63
N ARG A 20 3.75 1.46 -15.00
CA ARG A 20 3.51 1.54 -13.56
C ARG A 20 4.18 0.40 -12.81
N VAL A 21 4.56 0.69 -11.57
CA VAL A 21 4.98 -0.31 -10.60
C VAL A 21 4.01 -0.22 -9.41
N PRO A 22 3.04 -1.13 -9.34
CA PRO A 22 2.07 -1.07 -8.23
C PRO A 22 2.67 -1.69 -6.97
N VAL A 23 2.68 -0.94 -5.89
CA VAL A 23 3.18 -1.37 -4.59
C VAL A 23 2.04 -1.30 -3.59
N LEU A 24 1.76 -2.40 -2.91
CA LEU A 24 0.75 -2.41 -1.86
C LEU A 24 1.41 -2.58 -0.51
N LEU A 25 1.21 -1.60 0.36
CA LEU A 25 1.69 -1.66 1.74
C LEU A 25 0.59 -2.24 2.61
N CYS A 26 0.88 -3.34 3.27
CA CYS A 26 -0.07 -4.01 4.15
C CYS A 26 0.46 -3.87 5.58
N LEU A 27 -0.19 -3.03 6.37
CA LEU A 27 0.34 -2.54 7.63
C LEU A 27 -0.39 -3.14 8.82
N ASP A 28 0.39 -3.71 9.73
CA ASP A 28 -0.13 -4.28 10.97
C ASP A 28 -0.40 -3.14 11.97
N THR A 29 -1.67 -2.92 12.27
CA THR A 29 -2.08 -1.92 13.26
C THR A 29 -2.74 -2.58 14.47
N SER A 30 -2.40 -3.84 14.74
CA SER A 30 -2.94 -4.56 15.89
C SER A 30 -2.35 -4.04 17.20
N GLY A 31 -2.93 -4.51 18.31
CA GLY A 31 -2.52 -4.04 19.63
C GLY A 31 -1.06 -4.28 19.96
N SER A 32 -0.46 -5.36 19.40
CA SER A 32 0.96 -5.64 19.63
C SER A 32 1.87 -4.57 19.05
N MET A 33 1.35 -3.73 18.16
CA MET A 33 2.12 -2.65 17.57
C MET A 33 2.13 -1.37 18.40
N MET A 34 1.43 -1.34 19.54
CA MET A 34 1.37 -0.13 20.36
C MET A 34 2.76 0.28 20.84
N GLY A 35 2.96 1.58 20.94
CA GLY A 35 4.23 2.14 21.41
C GLY A 35 5.24 2.27 20.30
N ALA A 36 6.45 1.77 20.52
CA ALA A 36 7.55 1.92 19.56
C ALA A 36 7.25 1.30 18.20
N PRO A 37 6.67 0.09 18.10
CA PRO A 37 6.45 -0.49 16.77
C PRO A 37 5.57 0.36 15.86
N ILE A 38 4.45 0.88 16.36
CA ILE A 38 3.58 1.68 15.49
C ILE A 38 4.23 3.00 15.13
N HIS A 39 5.01 3.56 16.06
CA HIS A 39 5.75 4.79 15.79
C HIS A 39 6.76 4.57 14.67
N GLU A 40 7.52 3.47 14.73
CA GLU A 40 8.50 3.13 13.70
C GLU A 40 7.83 2.84 12.37
N LEU A 41 6.67 2.18 12.40
CA LEU A 41 5.92 1.91 11.19
C LEU A 41 5.51 3.22 10.51
N ASN A 42 4.99 4.16 11.29
CA ASN A 42 4.57 5.45 10.73
C ASN A 42 5.75 6.21 10.14
N LEU A 43 6.90 6.19 10.81
CA LEU A 43 8.11 6.82 10.28
C LEU A 43 8.55 6.15 8.98
N GLY A 44 8.51 4.83 8.94
CA GLY A 44 8.89 4.09 7.74
C GLY A 44 8.00 4.40 6.55
N VAL A 45 6.70 4.52 6.79
CA VAL A 45 5.76 4.89 5.74
C VAL A 45 6.05 6.30 5.23
N GLN A 46 6.31 7.24 6.15
CA GLN A 46 6.64 8.60 5.76
C GLN A 46 7.91 8.66 4.92
N GLN A 47 8.93 7.90 5.31
CA GLN A 47 10.18 7.84 4.56
C GLN A 47 9.96 7.24 3.17
N TYR A 48 9.17 6.17 3.10
CA TYR A 48 8.83 5.55 1.83
C TYR A 48 8.16 6.55 0.90
N MET A 49 7.16 7.27 1.42
CA MET A 49 6.43 8.23 0.61
C MET A 49 7.34 9.36 0.14
N ALA A 50 8.25 9.82 1.01
CA ALA A 50 9.18 10.88 0.64
C ALA A 50 10.13 10.42 -0.47
N GLU A 51 10.59 9.18 -0.40
CA GLU A 51 11.47 8.64 -1.43
C GLU A 51 10.75 8.48 -2.76
N MET A 52 9.49 8.07 -2.72
CA MET A 52 8.71 7.94 -3.95
C MET A 52 8.47 9.28 -4.62
N LYS A 53 8.49 10.37 -3.86
CA LYS A 53 8.29 11.71 -4.41
C LYS A 53 9.58 12.35 -4.91
N SER A 54 10.74 11.84 -4.48
CA SER A 54 12.01 12.54 -4.66
C SER A 54 12.55 12.51 -6.08
N ASP A 55 12.07 11.61 -6.91
CA ASP A 55 12.53 11.42 -8.27
C ASP A 55 11.34 11.52 -9.22
N ASP A 56 11.49 12.29 -10.29
CA ASP A 56 10.38 12.54 -11.21
C ASP A 56 9.87 11.26 -11.86
N LEU A 57 10.77 10.38 -12.28
CA LEU A 57 10.36 9.13 -12.91
C LEU A 57 9.61 8.24 -11.92
N THR A 58 10.16 8.09 -10.71
CA THR A 58 9.52 7.29 -9.68
C THR A 58 8.15 7.85 -9.33
N ARG A 59 8.06 9.18 -9.21
CA ARG A 59 6.79 9.81 -8.89
C ARG A 59 5.72 9.52 -9.93
N CYS A 60 6.10 9.38 -11.19
CA CYS A 60 5.16 9.09 -12.27
C CYS A 60 4.87 7.60 -12.43
N SER A 61 5.78 6.71 -11.99
CA SER A 61 5.66 5.29 -12.26
C SER A 61 5.21 4.47 -11.05
N ALA A 62 5.67 4.81 -9.85
CA ALA A 62 5.31 4.04 -8.66
C ALA A 62 3.94 4.44 -8.17
N GLU A 63 3.06 3.45 -8.04
CA GLU A 63 1.74 3.64 -7.46
C GLU A 63 1.66 2.86 -6.19
N THR A 64 1.09 3.44 -5.16
CA THR A 64 1.02 2.84 -3.85
C THR A 64 -0.40 2.79 -3.35
N ALA A 65 -0.80 1.66 -2.78
CA ALA A 65 -2.03 1.53 -2.02
C ALA A 65 -1.66 1.09 -0.62
N VAL A 66 -2.48 1.42 0.35
CA VAL A 66 -2.22 1.12 1.75
C VAL A 66 -3.41 0.41 2.35
N VAL A 67 -3.16 -0.74 2.94
CA VAL A 67 -4.14 -1.54 3.68
C VAL A 67 -3.63 -1.64 5.11
N SER A 68 -4.53 -1.49 6.07
CA SER A 68 -4.21 -1.77 7.47
C SER A 68 -5.03 -2.94 7.96
N PHE A 69 -4.50 -3.67 8.93
CA PHE A 69 -5.27 -4.77 9.53
C PHE A 69 -5.09 -4.77 11.04
N ASP A 70 -6.22 -4.88 11.73
CA ASP A 70 -6.28 -5.09 13.19
C ASP A 70 -7.44 -6.06 13.42
N ASP A 71 -8.58 -5.61 13.96
CA ASP A 71 -9.77 -6.46 14.08
C ASP A 71 -10.34 -6.82 12.70
N SER A 72 -10.10 -5.98 11.72
CA SER A 72 -10.54 -6.18 10.35
C SER A 72 -9.50 -5.55 9.44
N ALA A 73 -9.70 -5.72 8.14
CA ALA A 73 -8.81 -5.12 7.14
C ALA A 73 -9.51 -3.94 6.49
N ASP A 74 -8.77 -2.86 6.33
CA ASP A 74 -9.31 -1.63 5.75
C ASP A 74 -8.38 -1.11 4.67
N CYS A 75 -8.97 -0.60 3.60
CA CYS A 75 -8.23 0.10 2.57
C CYS A 75 -8.06 1.56 3.02
N VAL A 76 -6.87 1.90 3.46
CA VAL A 76 -6.56 3.26 3.93
C VAL A 76 -6.44 4.21 2.76
N ALA A 77 -5.80 3.75 1.68
CA ALA A 77 -5.62 4.55 0.47
C ALA A 77 -5.54 3.62 -0.72
N ASP A 78 -6.30 3.93 -1.77
CA ASP A 78 -6.24 3.16 -3.01
C ASP A 78 -5.08 3.64 -3.87
N PHE A 79 -4.75 2.89 -4.91
CA PHE A 79 -3.57 3.16 -5.73
C PHE A 79 -3.58 4.56 -6.32
N ASP A 80 -2.50 5.27 -6.11
CA ASP A 80 -2.24 6.57 -6.69
C ASP A 80 -0.73 6.84 -6.57
N THR A 81 -0.28 7.89 -7.24
CA THR A 81 1.11 8.31 -7.12
C THR A 81 1.34 8.99 -5.78
N ALA A 82 2.60 8.95 -5.31
CA ALA A 82 2.94 9.40 -3.96
C ALA A 82 2.60 10.87 -3.71
N ASP A 83 2.69 11.71 -4.75
CA ASP A 83 2.41 13.14 -4.61
C ASP A 83 0.93 13.43 -4.37
N ARG A 84 0.04 12.48 -4.71
CA ARG A 84 -1.40 12.63 -4.48
C ARG A 84 -1.90 11.84 -3.30
N LEU A 85 -1.15 10.82 -2.92
CA LEU A 85 -1.59 9.90 -1.87
C LEU A 85 -1.45 10.56 -0.51
N GLN A 86 -2.49 10.44 0.31
CA GLN A 86 -2.46 10.93 1.68
C GLN A 86 -2.64 9.75 2.61
N VAL A 87 -1.61 9.46 3.38
CA VAL A 87 -1.62 8.35 4.32
C VAL A 87 -1.62 8.91 5.74
N PRO A 88 -2.70 8.70 6.50
CA PRO A 88 -2.75 9.22 7.86
C PRO A 88 -1.81 8.46 8.77
N GLU A 89 -1.53 9.03 9.92
CA GLU A 89 -0.77 8.35 10.95
C GLU A 89 -1.59 7.16 11.45
N MET A 90 -0.97 5.97 11.50
CA MET A 90 -1.65 4.77 11.95
C MET A 90 -1.67 4.71 13.47
N GLU A 91 -2.77 4.20 14.01
CA GLU A 91 -2.92 3.95 15.45
C GLU A 91 -3.07 2.46 15.67
N ALA A 92 -2.43 1.97 16.72
CA ALA A 92 -2.45 0.55 17.02
C ALA A 92 -3.53 0.20 18.01
N GLY A 93 -4.14 -0.96 17.83
CA GLY A 93 -5.16 -1.49 18.74
C GLY A 93 -5.85 -2.67 18.09
N GLY A 94 -6.50 -3.50 18.92
CA GLY A 94 -7.29 -4.60 18.43
C GLY A 94 -6.48 -5.87 18.16
N MET A 95 -7.11 -6.77 17.45
CA MET A 95 -6.56 -8.09 17.15
C MET A 95 -5.75 -8.05 15.87
N THR A 96 -5.18 -9.19 15.50
CA THR A 96 -4.32 -9.28 14.32
C THR A 96 -5.00 -10.17 13.29
N CYS A 97 -5.64 -9.56 12.30
CA CYS A 97 -6.30 -10.28 11.20
C CYS A 97 -5.47 -10.16 9.93
N MET A 98 -4.25 -10.69 9.98
CA MET A 98 -3.32 -10.60 8.86
C MET A 98 -3.86 -11.25 7.60
N GLY A 99 -4.56 -12.39 7.75
CA GLY A 99 -5.13 -13.08 6.60
C GLY A 99 -6.11 -12.21 5.83
N GLU A 100 -6.94 -11.47 6.55
CA GLU A 100 -7.88 -10.55 5.91
C GLU A 100 -7.16 -9.39 5.24
N GLY A 101 -6.08 -8.90 5.89
CA GLY A 101 -5.27 -7.84 5.30
C GLY A 101 -4.64 -8.27 4.00
N LEU A 102 -4.06 -9.46 3.99
CA LEU A 102 -3.46 -10.00 2.76
C LEU A 102 -4.50 -10.23 1.67
N SER A 103 -5.67 -10.75 2.04
CA SER A 103 -6.73 -10.99 1.06
C SER A 103 -7.21 -9.68 0.43
N LEU A 104 -7.39 -8.65 1.25
CA LEU A 104 -7.79 -7.34 0.74
C LEU A 104 -6.70 -6.78 -0.17
N GLY A 105 -5.44 -6.91 0.25
CA GLY A 105 -4.32 -6.42 -0.54
C GLY A 105 -4.26 -7.08 -1.91
N LEU A 106 -4.39 -8.40 -1.95
CA LEU A 106 -4.36 -9.13 -3.21
C LEU A 106 -5.54 -8.73 -4.09
N TYR A 107 -6.71 -8.54 -3.48
CA TYR A 107 -7.88 -8.09 -4.23
C TYR A 107 -7.61 -6.74 -4.89
N LEU A 108 -7.04 -5.80 -4.15
CA LEU A 108 -6.75 -4.47 -4.68
C LEU A 108 -5.73 -4.53 -5.81
N LEU A 109 -4.71 -5.38 -5.67
CA LEU A 109 -3.71 -5.55 -6.71
C LEU A 109 -4.34 -6.12 -7.99
N GLU A 110 -5.19 -7.13 -7.86
CA GLU A 110 -5.87 -7.70 -9.02
C GLU A 110 -6.78 -6.68 -9.70
N LYS A 111 -7.47 -5.90 -8.90
CA LYS A 111 -8.34 -4.85 -9.42
C LYS A 111 -7.53 -3.81 -10.18
N ARG A 112 -6.37 -3.39 -9.64
CA ARG A 112 -5.54 -2.40 -10.30
C ARG A 112 -4.97 -2.93 -11.61
N LYS A 113 -4.56 -4.19 -11.64
CA LYS A 113 -4.07 -4.80 -12.89
C LYS A 113 -5.16 -4.79 -13.95
N ALA A 114 -6.39 -5.05 -13.56
CA ALA A 114 -7.51 -4.98 -14.49
C ALA A 114 -7.69 -3.57 -15.05
N GLN A 115 -7.50 -2.56 -14.21
CA GLN A 115 -7.58 -1.16 -14.65
C GLN A 115 -6.46 -0.82 -15.63
N TYR A 116 -5.24 -1.30 -15.38
CA TYR A 116 -4.14 -1.12 -16.33
C TYR A 116 -4.48 -1.72 -17.68
N LYS A 117 -4.98 -2.95 -17.67
CA LYS A 117 -5.32 -3.63 -18.92
C LYS A 117 -6.44 -2.91 -19.66
N ALA A 118 -7.44 -2.41 -18.94
CA ALA A 118 -8.56 -1.71 -19.53
C ALA A 118 -8.15 -0.38 -20.15
N THR A 119 -7.12 0.27 -19.60
CA THR A 119 -6.66 1.57 -20.09
C THR A 119 -5.44 1.47 -21.00
N GLY A 120 -4.90 0.28 -21.20
CA GLY A 120 -3.74 0.09 -22.05
C GLY A 120 -2.43 0.57 -21.46
N VAL A 121 -2.36 0.68 -20.14
CA VAL A 121 -1.14 1.11 -19.45
C VAL A 121 -0.31 -0.11 -19.09
N ASP A 122 0.98 -0.08 -19.48
CA ASP A 122 1.90 -1.15 -19.13
C ASP A 122 2.24 -1.09 -17.64
N TYR A 123 2.52 -2.25 -17.06
CA TYR A 123 2.89 -2.31 -15.66
C TYR A 123 3.88 -3.44 -15.42
N TYR A 124 4.71 -3.23 -14.42
CA TYR A 124 5.64 -4.24 -13.96
C TYR A 124 4.95 -5.12 -12.92
N GLN A 125 5.63 -6.18 -12.53
CA GLN A 125 5.09 -7.13 -11.56
C GLN A 125 4.75 -6.40 -10.25
N PRO A 126 3.52 -6.57 -9.74
CA PRO A 126 3.14 -5.90 -8.49
C PRO A 126 3.95 -6.38 -7.29
N ILE A 127 4.11 -5.51 -6.30
CA ILE A 127 4.86 -5.81 -5.08
C ILE A 127 3.91 -5.66 -3.90
N LEU A 128 3.86 -6.68 -3.06
CA LEU A 128 3.11 -6.64 -1.80
C LEU A 128 4.11 -6.64 -0.65
N VAL A 129 4.05 -5.59 0.18
CA VAL A 129 4.94 -5.45 1.33
C VAL A 129 4.10 -5.51 2.59
N VAL A 130 4.42 -6.47 3.48
CA VAL A 130 3.75 -6.60 4.77
C VAL A 130 4.69 -6.09 5.85
N MET A 131 4.20 -5.14 6.65
CA MET A 131 4.97 -4.60 7.77
C MET A 131 4.28 -4.96 9.07
N SER A 132 4.95 -5.75 9.90
CA SER A 132 4.43 -6.24 11.16
C SER A 132 5.57 -6.39 12.15
N ASP A 133 5.22 -6.37 13.43
CA ASP A 133 6.20 -6.59 14.49
C ASP A 133 6.69 -8.04 14.54
N GLY A 134 5.97 -8.92 13.85
CA GLY A 134 6.36 -10.33 13.85
C GLY A 134 6.09 -11.03 15.14
N HIS A 135 5.13 -10.53 15.88
CA HIS A 135 4.74 -11.15 17.13
C HIS A 135 4.30 -12.61 16.89
N PRO A 136 4.58 -13.54 17.82
CA PRO A 136 5.01 -13.31 19.20
C PRO A 136 6.51 -13.20 19.39
N ASN A 137 7.28 -13.23 18.35
CA ASN A 137 8.74 -13.25 18.47
C ASN A 137 9.32 -11.87 18.77
N GLY A 138 8.54 -10.82 18.60
CA GLY A 138 9.04 -9.48 18.76
C GLY A 138 9.93 -9.01 17.64
N ASP A 139 10.18 -9.85 16.68
CA ASP A 139 11.01 -9.51 15.54
C ASP A 139 10.19 -8.80 14.48
N ARG A 140 10.76 -7.75 13.94
CA ARG A 140 10.13 -7.09 12.82
C ARG A 140 10.26 -7.98 11.58
N LYS A 141 9.16 -8.18 10.90
CA LYS A 141 9.17 -8.90 9.65
C LYS A 141 8.67 -8.00 8.55
N VAL A 142 9.42 -7.96 7.48
CA VAL A 142 9.01 -7.27 6.27
C VAL A 142 8.99 -8.32 5.18
N TRP A 143 7.82 -8.51 4.61
CA TRP A 143 7.63 -9.50 3.57
C TRP A 143 7.43 -8.79 2.26
N GLU A 144 8.10 -9.27 1.26
CA GLU A 144 7.95 -8.75 -0.08
C GLU A 144 7.55 -9.90 -0.98
N GLU A 145 6.39 -9.78 -1.55
CA GLU A 145 5.86 -10.83 -2.39
C GLU A 145 5.44 -10.23 -3.72
N THR A 146 5.93 -10.82 -4.80
CA THR A 146 5.54 -10.37 -6.13
C THR A 146 4.45 -11.27 -6.64
N THR A 147 3.39 -10.68 -7.17
CA THR A 147 2.31 -11.43 -7.78
C THR A 147 2.48 -11.37 -9.28
N GLU A 148 2.31 -12.51 -9.91
CA GLU A 148 2.47 -12.62 -11.36
C GLU A 148 1.18 -12.43 -12.06
N ARG A 149 1.27 -12.09 -13.24
CA ARG A 149 0.22 -12.03 -14.10
C ARG A 149 -0.73 -11.29 -14.10
#